data_8442ea377e4d26586bcebef3b9de65da
#
_entry.id   8442ea377e4d26586bcebef3b9de65da
#
_cell.length_a   1.000
_cell.length_b   1.000
_cell.length_c   1.000
_cell.angle_alpha   90.00
_cell.angle_beta   90.00
_cell.angle_gamma   90.00
#
_symmetry.space_group_name_H-M   'P 1'
#
loop_
_entity.id
_entity.type
_entity.pdbx_description
1 polymer ?
#
loop_
_entity_poly.entity_id
_entity_poly.type
_entity_poly.pdbx_seq_one_letter_code
_entity_poly.pdbx_strand_id
1 'polypeptide(L)'
;MRRAVPAGGPQGDTLPGVTQDVFLLLAVAVLGVYTLAWTRRLALPWTELPVKTLVATVFAGAVVVAELTGQPVGAALRTAAVVVTTPFIAGPMLVMAMARGRRYALADLIIQALYWTEAGRAALRRVVVQAALQRGDADAALERLPADDDVAMRAQALAAKGAWQAVLDVPDAGEGDPRDLADGARVQALLALGRIDEAADLAAAMRARFERGPQRPIGYRSMTLAETRVDAERGNVRKVRETLGQPLVGVASDELYGLVARAVEVAGDRETATRIYQEAARAAPEGRRARYAERLEAWGERVPAASRPRRVGFATPALAAVLAAAYAGQAALDLSLGALVVGQMPMQPSSIAAAFGLGVVGFPFSDAWWRYLSYAFVHAGIIHIGFNVWVLLDLGRVYEARRGWGDLLAAFVVGTAMGAYLTSIAQAGDTLLLVGASGGVLGVAGALLADVVRSRDLHDRALTRSLVQWMVLITLLSLAIPNVSLWGHVGGVVGGMLWGFVRQGLPAWRGTGPVVGLLSIAVLAAALTQVLWVVSALL
;
A
#
# COMPACT_ATOMS: atom_id res chain seq x y z
N MET A 1 59.36 18.66 -34.96
CA MET A 1 58.96 17.24 -35.00
C MET A 1 57.82 17.01 -34.03
N ARG A 2 56.57 17.05 -34.51
CA ARG A 2 55.35 16.71 -33.73
C ARG A 2 55.05 15.23 -34.00
N ARG A 3 55.12 14.39 -32.99
CA ARG A 3 54.65 13.01 -33.08
C ARG A 3 53.15 12.99 -32.85
N ALA A 4 52.43 12.50 -33.84
CA ALA A 4 51.01 12.20 -33.77
C ALA A 4 50.78 10.98 -32.83
N VAL A 5 49.81 11.09 -31.94
CA VAL A 5 49.26 9.99 -31.12
C VAL A 5 48.21 9.28 -31.97
N PRO A 6 48.25 7.95 -32.14
CA PRO A 6 47.20 7.25 -32.86
C PRO A 6 45.94 7.16 -32.01
N ALA A 7 44.84 7.68 -32.54
CA ALA A 7 43.50 7.37 -32.10
C ALA A 7 43.12 5.95 -32.57
N GLY A 8 42.63 5.11 -31.67
CA GLY A 8 42.09 3.82 -32.06
C GLY A 8 42.18 2.76 -30.97
N GLY A 9 41.45 2.92 -29.88
CA GLY A 9 41.06 1.79 -29.04
C GLY A 9 39.72 1.21 -29.55
N PRO A 10 39.50 -0.11 -29.48
CA PRO A 10 38.25 -0.70 -29.96
C PRO A 10 37.06 -0.20 -29.13
N GLN A 11 36.17 0.53 -29.79
CA GLN A 11 34.82 0.73 -29.29
C GLN A 11 34.16 -0.65 -29.20
N GLY A 12 34.01 -1.15 -27.98
CA GLY A 12 33.16 -2.30 -27.75
C GLY A 12 31.74 -1.93 -28.17
N ASP A 13 31.31 -2.51 -29.28
CA ASP A 13 29.91 -2.49 -29.74
C ASP A 13 29.04 -3.22 -28.73
N THR A 14 28.75 -2.57 -27.62
CA THR A 14 27.59 -2.93 -26.80
C THR A 14 26.37 -2.29 -27.45
N LEU A 15 25.49 -3.11 -28.00
CA LEU A 15 24.21 -2.70 -28.59
C LEU A 15 23.36 -1.99 -27.51
N PRO A 16 23.34 -0.64 -27.42
CA PRO A 16 22.65 0.05 -26.30
C PRO A 16 21.14 0.00 -26.43
N GLY A 17 20.62 -0.28 -27.63
CA GLY A 17 19.17 -0.31 -27.86
C GLY A 17 18.47 -1.59 -27.37
N VAL A 18 19.06 -2.75 -27.64
CA VAL A 18 18.44 -4.07 -27.40
C VAL A 18 18.22 -4.34 -25.90
N THR A 19 19.10 -3.83 -25.03
CA THR A 19 18.95 -4.00 -23.57
C THR A 19 17.80 -3.18 -23.00
N GLN A 20 17.57 -1.96 -23.44
CA GLN A 20 16.46 -1.11 -22.95
C GLN A 20 15.09 -1.70 -23.33
N ASP A 21 14.98 -2.25 -24.52
CA ASP A 21 13.73 -2.81 -25.05
C ASP A 21 13.36 -4.13 -24.37
N VAL A 22 14.33 -4.99 -24.09
CA VAL A 22 14.13 -6.23 -23.31
C VAL A 22 13.67 -5.90 -21.89
N PHE A 23 14.18 -4.85 -21.28
CA PHE A 23 13.76 -4.45 -19.93
C PHE A 23 12.38 -3.79 -19.90
N LEU A 24 12.01 -3.03 -20.93
CA LEU A 24 10.66 -2.51 -21.07
C LEU A 24 9.65 -3.65 -21.23
N LEU A 25 9.96 -4.66 -22.03
CA LEU A 25 9.15 -5.87 -22.17
C LEU A 25 9.03 -6.63 -20.83
N LEU A 26 10.12 -6.74 -20.09
CA LEU A 26 10.11 -7.38 -18.78
C LEU A 26 9.27 -6.57 -17.76
N ALA A 27 9.40 -5.25 -17.75
CA ALA A 27 8.61 -4.37 -16.89
C ALA A 27 7.10 -4.46 -17.23
N VAL A 28 6.75 -4.49 -18.52
CA VAL A 28 5.38 -4.70 -19.00
C VAL A 28 4.88 -6.10 -18.62
N ALA A 29 5.72 -7.14 -18.74
CA ALA A 29 5.37 -8.50 -18.33
C ALA A 29 5.16 -8.60 -16.81
N VAL A 30 6.04 -8.00 -16.00
CA VAL A 30 5.91 -7.95 -14.53
C VAL A 30 4.68 -7.16 -14.11
N LEU A 31 4.40 -6.02 -14.75
CA LEU A 31 3.19 -5.24 -14.51
C LEU A 31 1.94 -6.03 -14.93
N GLY A 32 2.00 -6.77 -16.04
CA GLY A 32 0.96 -7.67 -16.50
C GLY A 32 0.68 -8.80 -15.50
N VAL A 33 1.73 -9.46 -15.00
CA VAL A 33 1.64 -10.52 -13.97
C VAL A 33 1.11 -9.96 -12.66
N TYR A 34 1.58 -8.79 -12.23
CA TYR A 34 1.08 -8.12 -11.02
C TYR A 34 -0.40 -7.75 -11.16
N THR A 35 -0.78 -7.18 -12.29
CA THR A 35 -2.16 -6.84 -12.62
C THR A 35 -3.03 -8.11 -12.64
N LEU A 36 -2.54 -9.20 -13.26
CA LEU A 36 -3.22 -10.48 -13.29
C LEU A 36 -3.38 -11.10 -11.89
N ALA A 37 -2.35 -11.05 -11.05
CA ALA A 37 -2.42 -11.51 -9.67
C ALA A 37 -3.38 -10.68 -8.81
N TRP A 38 -3.40 -9.36 -9.04
CA TRP A 38 -4.29 -8.44 -8.32
C TRP A 38 -5.75 -8.63 -8.71
N THR A 39 -6.03 -8.88 -9.99
CA THR A 39 -7.37 -9.14 -10.53
C THR A 39 -7.92 -10.50 -10.14
N ARG A 40 -7.07 -11.53 -10.02
CA ARG A 40 -7.45 -12.79 -9.38
C ARG A 40 -7.92 -12.59 -7.93
N ARG A 41 -7.28 -11.67 -7.19
CA ARG A 41 -7.69 -11.34 -5.81
C ARG A 41 -9.03 -10.58 -5.76
N LEU A 42 -9.36 -9.81 -6.79
CA LEU A 42 -10.60 -9.02 -6.87
C LEU A 42 -11.74 -9.78 -7.54
N ALA A 43 -11.52 -11.03 -7.96
CA ALA A 43 -12.50 -11.86 -8.71
C ALA A 43 -13.07 -11.11 -9.94
N LEU A 44 -12.23 -10.32 -10.63
CA LEU A 44 -12.66 -9.59 -11.83
C LEU A 44 -12.96 -10.57 -12.98
N PRO A 45 -14.05 -10.39 -13.72
CA PRO A 45 -14.38 -11.25 -14.85
C PRO A 45 -13.26 -11.25 -15.90
N TRP A 46 -12.87 -12.43 -16.34
CA TRP A 46 -11.79 -12.66 -17.31
C TRP A 46 -11.97 -11.94 -18.65
N THR A 47 -13.22 -11.56 -18.99
CA THR A 47 -13.56 -10.99 -20.29
C THR A 47 -13.13 -9.54 -20.49
N GLU A 48 -13.04 -8.73 -19.43
CA GLU A 48 -12.64 -7.31 -19.57
C GLU A 48 -11.15 -7.07 -19.40
N LEU A 49 -10.54 -7.75 -18.46
CA LEU A 49 -9.15 -7.53 -18.13
C LEU A 49 -8.17 -8.07 -19.18
N PRO A 50 -8.36 -9.30 -19.73
CA PRO A 50 -7.50 -9.79 -20.80
C PRO A 50 -7.52 -8.90 -22.04
N VAL A 51 -8.69 -8.38 -22.43
CA VAL A 51 -8.80 -7.49 -23.58
C VAL A 51 -8.08 -6.16 -23.32
N LYS A 52 -8.25 -5.57 -22.15
CA LYS A 52 -7.60 -4.29 -21.80
C LYS A 52 -6.10 -4.45 -21.56
N THR A 53 -5.68 -5.55 -20.91
CA THR A 53 -4.25 -5.89 -20.75
C THR A 53 -3.64 -6.24 -22.10
N LEU A 54 -4.35 -6.96 -22.97
CA LEU A 54 -3.93 -7.27 -24.33
C LEU A 54 -3.79 -5.99 -25.17
N VAL A 55 -4.76 -5.08 -25.12
CA VAL A 55 -4.69 -3.78 -25.80
C VAL A 55 -3.51 -2.96 -25.26
N ALA A 56 -3.33 -2.87 -23.95
CA ALA A 56 -2.19 -2.19 -23.35
C ALA A 56 -0.86 -2.85 -23.73
N THR A 57 -0.80 -4.19 -23.75
CA THR A 57 0.40 -4.95 -24.14
C THR A 57 0.67 -4.83 -25.63
N VAL A 58 -0.35 -4.88 -26.49
CA VAL A 58 -0.22 -4.69 -27.95
C VAL A 58 0.21 -3.24 -28.27
N PHE A 59 -0.34 -2.24 -27.56
CA PHE A 59 0.10 -0.84 -27.71
C PHE A 59 1.54 -0.66 -27.25
N ALA A 60 1.91 -1.19 -26.09
CA ALA A 60 3.29 -1.15 -25.61
C ALA A 60 4.23 -1.91 -26.56
N GLY A 61 3.83 -3.07 -27.03
CA GLY A 61 4.57 -3.85 -28.02
C GLY A 61 4.73 -3.12 -29.35
N ALA A 62 3.71 -2.44 -29.84
CA ALA A 62 3.77 -1.63 -31.07
C ALA A 62 4.75 -0.45 -30.92
N VAL A 63 4.80 0.20 -29.76
CA VAL A 63 5.78 1.25 -29.45
C VAL A 63 7.20 0.67 -29.47
N VAL A 64 7.42 -0.48 -28.82
CA VAL A 64 8.72 -1.16 -28.79
C VAL A 64 9.16 -1.58 -30.19
N VAL A 65 8.30 -2.19 -30.99
CA VAL A 65 8.61 -2.59 -32.37
C VAL A 65 8.97 -1.38 -33.23
N ALA A 66 8.27 -0.27 -33.07
CA ALA A 66 8.57 0.95 -33.82
C ALA A 66 9.90 1.58 -33.40
N GLU A 67 10.24 1.56 -32.13
CA GLU A 67 11.58 1.98 -31.64
C GLU A 67 12.69 1.07 -32.20
N LEU A 68 12.49 -0.26 -32.15
CA LEU A 68 13.45 -1.24 -32.69
C LEU A 68 13.65 -1.11 -34.19
N THR A 69 12.65 -0.70 -34.94
CA THR A 69 12.72 -0.53 -36.39
C THR A 69 13.16 0.86 -36.82
N GLY A 70 13.43 1.77 -35.86
CA GLY A 70 13.83 3.17 -36.14
C GLY A 70 12.73 4.00 -36.80
N GLN A 71 11.47 3.50 -36.78
CA GLN A 71 10.33 4.24 -37.30
C GLN A 71 9.90 5.30 -36.29
N PRO A 72 9.63 6.54 -36.71
CA PRO A 72 9.12 7.58 -35.83
C PRO A 72 7.69 7.24 -35.44
N VAL A 73 7.52 6.38 -34.46
CA VAL A 73 6.22 6.21 -33.82
C VAL A 73 5.96 7.47 -33.02
N GLY A 74 5.14 8.32 -33.59
CA GLY A 74 4.93 9.67 -33.11
C GLY A 74 4.68 9.73 -31.61
N ALA A 75 5.13 10.79 -30.99
CA ALA A 75 4.87 11.15 -29.60
C ALA A 75 3.38 10.95 -29.21
N ALA A 76 2.47 11.08 -30.18
CA ALA A 76 1.05 10.82 -30.04
C ALA A 76 0.71 9.36 -29.65
N LEU A 77 1.44 8.35 -30.18
CA LEU A 77 1.16 6.95 -29.86
C LEU A 77 1.65 6.59 -28.45
N ARG A 78 2.78 7.16 -28.03
CA ARG A 78 3.30 7.02 -26.66
C ARG A 78 2.37 7.71 -25.65
N THR A 79 1.92 8.92 -25.97
CA THR A 79 0.95 9.65 -25.14
C THR A 79 -0.38 8.91 -25.08
N ALA A 80 -0.87 8.39 -26.20
CA ALA A 80 -2.08 7.57 -26.23
C ALA A 80 -1.94 6.28 -25.41
N ALA A 81 -0.78 5.60 -25.47
CA ALA A 81 -0.53 4.43 -24.64
C ALA A 81 -0.54 4.79 -23.14
N VAL A 82 0.08 5.90 -22.72
CA VAL A 82 0.04 6.38 -21.33
C VAL A 82 -1.36 6.80 -20.92
N VAL A 83 -2.06 7.56 -21.76
CA VAL A 83 -3.45 8.01 -21.48
C VAL A 83 -4.40 6.84 -21.40
N VAL A 84 -4.23 5.81 -22.22
CA VAL A 84 -5.08 4.60 -22.21
C VAL A 84 -4.74 3.68 -21.03
N THR A 85 -3.47 3.54 -20.64
CA THR A 85 -3.07 2.62 -19.55
C THR A 85 -3.20 3.23 -18.16
N THR A 86 -2.96 4.53 -18.00
CA THR A 86 -3.03 5.23 -16.71
C THR A 86 -4.39 5.08 -16.01
N PRO A 87 -5.55 5.28 -16.65
CA PRO A 87 -6.85 5.10 -16.03
C PRO A 87 -7.07 3.68 -15.49
N PHE A 88 -6.56 2.65 -16.19
CA PHE A 88 -6.74 1.26 -15.78
C PHE A 88 -5.85 0.84 -14.60
N ILE A 89 -4.71 1.50 -14.44
CA ILE A 89 -3.83 1.30 -13.29
C ILE A 89 -4.29 2.18 -12.11
N ALA A 90 -4.55 3.46 -12.37
CA ALA A 90 -4.92 4.42 -11.34
C ALA A 90 -6.41 4.33 -10.93
N GLY A 91 -7.29 3.90 -11.84
CA GLY A 91 -8.73 3.86 -11.61
C GLY A 91 -9.15 3.07 -10.35
N PRO A 92 -8.75 1.79 -10.19
CA PRO A 92 -9.07 1.02 -8.98
C PRO A 92 -8.52 1.64 -7.71
N MET A 93 -7.34 2.28 -7.79
CA MET A 93 -6.71 2.95 -6.66
C MET A 93 -7.48 4.22 -6.26
N LEU A 94 -7.92 5.00 -7.24
CA LEU A 94 -8.75 6.19 -7.03
C LEU A 94 -10.11 5.80 -6.44
N VAL A 95 -10.77 4.78 -7.00
CA VAL A 95 -12.02 4.23 -6.47
C VAL A 95 -11.86 3.82 -5.01
N MET A 96 -10.81 3.07 -4.69
CA MET A 96 -10.53 2.64 -3.32
C MET A 96 -10.22 3.83 -2.40
N ALA A 97 -9.46 4.82 -2.86
CA ALA A 97 -9.17 6.02 -2.08
C ALA A 97 -10.43 6.83 -1.78
N MET A 98 -11.32 6.99 -2.77
CA MET A 98 -12.61 7.68 -2.61
C MET A 98 -13.53 6.92 -1.67
N ALA A 99 -13.66 5.60 -1.82
CA ALA A 99 -14.45 4.74 -0.95
C ALA A 99 -13.94 4.78 0.51
N ARG A 100 -12.63 4.70 0.70
CA ARG A 100 -11.99 4.87 2.02
C ARG A 100 -12.24 6.27 2.61
N GLY A 101 -12.41 7.30 1.80
CA GLY A 101 -12.75 8.67 2.19
C GLY A 101 -14.24 8.92 2.40
N ARG A 102 -15.12 7.91 2.34
CA ARG A 102 -16.60 8.02 2.34
C ARG A 102 -17.15 8.86 1.17
N ARG A 103 -16.37 9.08 0.12
CA ARG A 103 -16.78 9.81 -1.09
C ARG A 103 -17.38 8.83 -2.10
N TYR A 104 -18.40 8.09 -1.70
CA TYR A 104 -18.96 6.99 -2.48
C TYR A 104 -19.53 7.45 -3.83
N ALA A 105 -20.24 8.58 -3.86
CA ALA A 105 -20.76 9.15 -5.11
C ALA A 105 -19.64 9.47 -6.13
N LEU A 106 -18.48 9.95 -5.64
CA LEU A 106 -17.33 10.20 -6.51
C LEU A 106 -16.66 8.90 -6.96
N ALA A 107 -16.62 7.87 -6.11
CA ALA A 107 -16.17 6.54 -6.50
C ALA A 107 -17.07 5.95 -7.61
N ASP A 108 -18.40 6.06 -7.46
CA ASP A 108 -19.38 5.61 -8.44
C ASP A 108 -19.24 6.36 -9.78
N LEU A 109 -19.01 7.68 -9.73
CA LEU A 109 -18.75 8.49 -10.94
C LEU A 109 -17.47 8.02 -11.65
N ILE A 110 -16.38 7.77 -10.92
CA ILE A 110 -15.12 7.25 -11.48
C ILE A 110 -15.34 5.87 -12.12
N ILE A 111 -16.10 5.00 -11.45
CA ILE A 111 -16.43 3.68 -11.99
C ILE A 111 -17.21 3.81 -13.31
N GLN A 112 -18.22 4.68 -13.37
CA GLN A 112 -19.00 4.91 -14.58
C GLN A 112 -18.17 5.48 -15.72
N ALA A 113 -17.29 6.42 -15.42
CA ALA A 113 -16.46 7.09 -16.42
C ALA A 113 -15.36 6.19 -17.02
N LEU A 114 -14.76 5.33 -16.20
CA LEU A 114 -13.59 4.53 -16.61
C LEU A 114 -13.90 3.10 -17.04
N TYR A 115 -15.08 2.56 -16.68
CA TYR A 115 -15.42 1.15 -16.94
C TYR A 115 -16.72 1.05 -17.75
N TRP A 116 -16.59 0.53 -18.97
CA TRP A 116 -17.69 0.53 -19.96
C TRP A 116 -18.58 -0.70 -19.88
N THR A 117 -18.09 -1.79 -19.26
CA THR A 117 -18.88 -3.01 -19.16
C THR A 117 -19.51 -3.13 -17.77
N GLU A 118 -20.68 -3.77 -17.69
CA GLU A 118 -21.36 -3.97 -16.40
C GLU A 118 -20.55 -4.85 -15.46
N ALA A 119 -19.87 -5.86 -15.98
CA ALA A 119 -19.04 -6.75 -15.19
C ALA A 119 -17.86 -6.02 -14.51
N GLY A 120 -17.19 -5.09 -15.21
CA GLY A 120 -16.13 -4.26 -14.64
C GLY A 120 -16.66 -3.28 -13.60
N ARG A 121 -17.82 -2.67 -13.86
CA ARG A 121 -18.50 -1.81 -12.89
C ARG A 121 -18.91 -2.59 -11.64
N ALA A 122 -19.51 -3.76 -11.80
CA ALA A 122 -19.91 -4.63 -10.68
C ALA A 122 -18.70 -5.01 -9.81
N ALA A 123 -17.58 -5.42 -10.42
CA ALA A 123 -16.37 -5.78 -9.70
C ALA A 123 -15.83 -4.63 -8.84
N LEU A 124 -15.84 -3.39 -9.33
CA LEU A 124 -15.37 -2.23 -8.56
C LEU A 124 -16.41 -1.74 -7.54
N ARG A 125 -17.70 -1.88 -7.82
CA ARG A 125 -18.74 -1.67 -6.80
C ARG A 125 -18.53 -2.57 -5.60
N ARG A 126 -18.14 -3.86 -5.81
CA ARG A 126 -17.77 -4.76 -4.69
C ARG A 126 -16.64 -4.20 -3.83
N VAL A 127 -15.65 -3.56 -4.43
CA VAL A 127 -14.57 -2.89 -3.68
C VAL A 127 -15.11 -1.75 -2.83
N VAL A 128 -16.04 -0.95 -3.37
CA VAL A 128 -16.70 0.16 -2.64
C VAL A 128 -17.55 -0.39 -1.50
N VAL A 129 -18.37 -1.42 -1.76
CA VAL A 129 -19.19 -2.11 -0.76
C VAL A 129 -18.32 -2.68 0.36
N GLN A 130 -17.23 -3.35 0.03
CA GLN A 130 -16.29 -3.89 1.02
C GLN A 130 -15.66 -2.78 1.88
N ALA A 131 -15.32 -1.64 1.28
CA ALA A 131 -14.79 -0.48 2.01
C ALA A 131 -15.85 0.14 2.94
N ALA A 132 -17.12 0.19 2.53
CA ALA A 132 -18.23 0.65 3.35
C ALA A 132 -18.46 -0.28 4.55
N LEU A 133 -18.47 -1.60 4.33
CA LEU A 133 -18.61 -2.61 5.39
C LEU A 133 -17.48 -2.55 6.41
N GLN A 134 -16.22 -2.37 5.95
CA GLN A 134 -15.08 -2.21 6.85
C GLN A 134 -15.21 -0.98 7.77
N ARG A 135 -15.94 0.04 7.34
CA ARG A 135 -16.22 1.25 8.13
C ARG A 135 -17.48 1.18 8.95
N GLY A 136 -18.26 0.09 8.85
CA GLY A 136 -19.55 -0.07 9.50
C GLY A 136 -20.68 0.73 8.86
N ASP A 137 -20.52 1.15 7.60
CA ASP A 137 -21.53 1.90 6.83
C ASP A 137 -22.39 0.91 6.03
N ALA A 138 -23.26 0.19 6.75
CA ALA A 138 -24.07 -0.88 6.18
C ALA A 138 -25.11 -0.37 5.16
N ASP A 139 -25.66 0.83 5.39
CA ASP A 139 -26.65 1.42 4.47
C ASP A 139 -26.03 1.78 3.14
N ALA A 140 -24.84 2.42 3.16
CA ALA A 140 -24.09 2.71 1.94
C ALA A 140 -23.69 1.44 1.17
N ALA A 141 -23.41 0.34 1.89
CA ALA A 141 -23.13 -0.95 1.29
C ALA A 141 -24.36 -1.55 0.60
N LEU A 142 -25.53 -1.55 1.29
CA LEU A 142 -26.79 -2.10 0.76
C LEU A 142 -27.31 -1.30 -0.44
N GLU A 143 -27.19 0.03 -0.41
CA GLU A 143 -27.59 0.91 -1.51
C GLU A 143 -26.87 0.58 -2.84
N ARG A 144 -25.62 0.07 -2.73
CA ARG A 144 -24.77 -0.23 -3.88
C ARG A 144 -24.79 -1.68 -4.33
N LEU A 145 -25.48 -2.53 -3.60
CA LEU A 145 -25.66 -3.94 -3.97
C LEU A 145 -26.97 -4.11 -4.76
N PRO A 146 -26.92 -4.49 -6.04
CA PRO A 146 -28.10 -4.90 -6.79
C PRO A 146 -28.87 -6.01 -6.06
N ALA A 147 -30.19 -6.07 -6.25
CA ALA A 147 -31.06 -6.99 -5.52
C ALA A 147 -30.65 -8.46 -5.69
N ASP A 148 -30.18 -8.81 -6.90
CA ASP A 148 -29.88 -10.18 -7.33
C ASP A 148 -28.37 -10.47 -7.44
N ASP A 149 -27.51 -9.51 -7.09
CA ASP A 149 -26.06 -9.63 -7.21
C ASP A 149 -25.42 -9.85 -5.83
N ASP A 150 -24.39 -10.69 -5.78
CA ASP A 150 -23.53 -10.98 -4.62
C ASP A 150 -24.25 -11.25 -3.28
N VAL A 151 -24.96 -12.38 -3.25
CA VAL A 151 -25.66 -12.91 -2.07
C VAL A 151 -24.80 -12.87 -0.80
N ALA A 152 -23.51 -13.17 -0.91
CA ALA A 152 -22.59 -13.18 0.22
C ALA A 152 -22.33 -11.78 0.78
N MET A 153 -22.13 -10.78 -0.07
CA MET A 153 -21.96 -9.40 0.38
C MET A 153 -23.24 -8.82 0.96
N ARG A 154 -24.39 -9.20 0.39
CA ARG A 154 -25.70 -8.81 0.93
C ARG A 154 -25.91 -9.37 2.34
N ALA A 155 -25.62 -10.65 2.57
CA ALA A 155 -25.68 -11.25 3.90
C ALA A 155 -24.78 -10.52 4.91
N GLN A 156 -23.55 -10.18 4.51
CA GLN A 156 -22.63 -9.42 5.35
C GLN A 156 -23.15 -7.99 5.64
N ALA A 157 -23.72 -7.31 4.66
CA ALA A 157 -24.25 -5.96 4.83
C ALA A 157 -25.47 -5.94 5.73
N LEU A 158 -26.38 -6.90 5.58
CA LEU A 158 -27.53 -7.08 6.48
C LEU A 158 -27.09 -7.42 7.91
N ALA A 159 -26.08 -8.28 8.07
CA ALA A 159 -25.49 -8.58 9.38
C ALA A 159 -24.84 -7.34 10.01
N ALA A 160 -24.14 -6.52 9.22
CA ALA A 160 -23.55 -5.26 9.69
C ALA A 160 -24.63 -4.24 10.13
N LYS A 161 -25.80 -4.26 9.47
CA LYS A 161 -26.98 -3.45 9.84
C LYS A 161 -27.73 -3.98 11.08
N GLY A 162 -27.51 -5.23 11.45
CA GLY A 162 -28.28 -5.89 12.52
C GLY A 162 -29.64 -6.44 12.08
N ALA A 163 -29.87 -6.55 10.78
CA ALA A 163 -31.12 -7.08 10.21
C ALA A 163 -31.09 -8.63 10.19
N TRP A 164 -31.06 -9.23 11.39
CA TRP A 164 -30.74 -10.65 11.58
C TRP A 164 -31.67 -11.61 10.87
N GLN A 165 -32.99 -11.39 10.93
CA GLN A 165 -33.93 -12.24 10.21
C GLN A 165 -33.71 -12.16 8.70
N ALA A 166 -33.48 -10.95 8.18
CA ALA A 166 -33.22 -10.76 6.74
C ALA A 166 -31.92 -11.46 6.29
N VAL A 167 -30.92 -11.65 7.17
CA VAL A 167 -29.72 -12.45 6.85
C VAL A 167 -30.09 -13.92 6.63
N LEU A 168 -30.99 -14.46 7.44
CA LEU A 168 -31.43 -15.87 7.32
C LEU A 168 -32.29 -16.09 6.06
N ASP A 169 -33.01 -15.06 5.63
CA ASP A 169 -33.87 -15.10 4.44
C ASP A 169 -33.08 -14.93 3.13
N VAL A 170 -31.78 -14.60 3.20
CA VAL A 170 -30.92 -14.51 2.01
C VAL A 170 -30.76 -15.89 1.37
N PRO A 171 -30.94 -16.03 0.03
CA PRO A 171 -30.79 -17.30 -0.67
C PRO A 171 -29.41 -17.94 -0.46
N ASP A 172 -29.29 -19.23 -0.81
CA ASP A 172 -27.98 -19.88 -0.75
C ASP A 172 -27.01 -19.25 -1.75
N ALA A 173 -25.86 -18.80 -1.23
CA ALA A 173 -24.75 -18.41 -2.06
C ALA A 173 -24.11 -19.67 -2.67
N GLY A 174 -23.72 -19.62 -3.92
CA GLY A 174 -23.08 -20.73 -4.62
C GLY A 174 -21.94 -21.38 -3.82
N GLU A 175 -21.22 -22.31 -4.40
CA GLU A 175 -20.11 -22.99 -3.70
C GLU A 175 -18.89 -22.09 -3.53
N GLY A 176 -18.07 -22.42 -2.55
CA GLY A 176 -16.78 -21.79 -2.29
C GLY A 176 -16.83 -20.57 -1.39
N ASP A 177 -15.97 -19.59 -1.64
CA ASP A 177 -15.81 -18.39 -0.81
C ASP A 177 -17.11 -17.60 -0.58
N PRO A 178 -18.01 -17.42 -1.56
CA PRO A 178 -19.30 -16.78 -1.35
C PRO A 178 -20.14 -17.49 -0.30
N ARG A 179 -20.20 -18.84 -0.36
CA ARG A 179 -20.95 -19.64 0.63
C ARG A 179 -20.36 -19.49 2.02
N ASP A 180 -19.04 -19.59 2.14
CA ASP A 180 -18.36 -19.47 3.44
C ASP A 180 -18.57 -18.11 4.10
N LEU A 181 -18.62 -17.03 3.30
CA LEU A 181 -18.91 -15.68 3.78
C LEU A 181 -20.38 -15.52 4.20
N ALA A 182 -21.32 -16.06 3.42
CA ALA A 182 -22.76 -16.02 3.74
C ALA A 182 -23.07 -16.84 4.99
N ASP A 183 -22.52 -18.05 5.10
CA ASP A 183 -22.69 -18.90 6.28
C ASP A 183 -22.10 -18.26 7.54
N GLY A 184 -20.95 -17.58 7.43
CA GLY A 184 -20.40 -16.78 8.53
C GLY A 184 -21.32 -15.66 9.02
N ALA A 185 -22.04 -15.00 8.11
CA ALA A 185 -23.07 -14.02 8.45
C ALA A 185 -24.31 -14.68 9.08
N ARG A 186 -24.75 -15.86 8.56
CA ARG A 186 -25.85 -16.63 9.12
C ARG A 186 -25.57 -17.10 10.55
N VAL A 187 -24.35 -17.61 10.83
CA VAL A 187 -23.95 -17.95 12.20
C VAL A 187 -24.08 -16.73 13.11
N GLN A 188 -23.62 -15.56 12.68
CA GLN A 188 -23.77 -14.34 13.46
C GLN A 188 -25.24 -13.98 13.70
N ALA A 189 -26.12 -14.14 12.72
CA ALA A 189 -27.55 -13.87 12.85
C ALA A 189 -28.22 -14.85 13.81
N LEU A 190 -27.94 -16.15 13.71
CA LEU A 190 -28.45 -17.17 14.61
C LEU A 190 -28.06 -16.89 16.07
N LEU A 191 -26.80 -16.52 16.32
CA LEU A 191 -26.33 -16.16 17.67
C LEU A 191 -27.03 -14.90 18.19
N ALA A 192 -27.23 -13.88 17.35
CA ALA A 192 -27.92 -12.66 17.73
C ALA A 192 -29.41 -12.90 18.06
N LEU A 193 -30.03 -13.92 17.45
CA LEU A 193 -31.41 -14.36 17.72
C LEU A 193 -31.49 -15.40 18.84
N GLY A 194 -30.37 -15.70 19.54
CA GLY A 194 -30.35 -16.67 20.65
C GLY A 194 -30.37 -18.15 20.19
N ARG A 195 -30.26 -18.45 18.89
CA ARG A 195 -30.32 -19.81 18.32
C ARG A 195 -28.93 -20.45 18.33
N ILE A 196 -28.34 -20.64 19.53
CA ILE A 196 -26.93 -21.02 19.71
C ILE A 196 -26.64 -22.40 19.14
N ASP A 197 -27.52 -23.38 19.31
CA ASP A 197 -27.29 -24.75 18.85
C ASP A 197 -27.31 -24.82 17.31
N GLU A 198 -28.23 -24.14 16.66
CA GLU A 198 -28.27 -24.06 15.20
C GLU A 198 -27.03 -23.34 14.63
N ALA A 199 -26.56 -22.31 15.33
CA ALA A 199 -25.29 -21.64 14.96
C ALA A 199 -24.10 -22.60 15.10
N ALA A 200 -24.09 -23.44 16.13
CA ALA A 200 -23.04 -24.44 16.33
C ALA A 200 -23.05 -25.54 15.26
N ASP A 201 -24.25 -26.02 14.88
CA ASP A 201 -24.41 -27.01 13.82
C ASP A 201 -23.94 -26.46 12.46
N LEU A 202 -24.28 -25.19 12.16
CA LEU A 202 -23.82 -24.54 10.94
C LEU A 202 -22.28 -24.33 10.95
N ALA A 203 -21.70 -23.93 12.09
CA ALA A 203 -20.26 -23.79 12.23
C ALA A 203 -19.53 -25.14 12.06
N ALA A 204 -20.08 -26.22 12.62
CA ALA A 204 -19.56 -27.57 12.43
C ALA A 204 -19.67 -28.04 10.95
N ALA A 205 -20.74 -27.71 10.26
CA ALA A 205 -20.89 -27.97 8.81
C ALA A 205 -19.86 -27.19 7.99
N MET A 206 -19.55 -25.93 8.34
CA MET A 206 -18.49 -25.13 7.72
C MET A 206 -17.13 -25.79 7.93
N ARG A 207 -16.82 -26.29 9.12
CA ARG A 207 -15.56 -27.04 9.39
C ARG A 207 -15.48 -28.28 8.54
N ALA A 208 -16.50 -29.13 8.56
CA ALA A 208 -16.52 -30.35 7.78
C ALA A 208 -16.37 -30.12 6.27
N ARG A 209 -16.89 -29.02 5.75
CA ARG A 209 -16.73 -28.60 4.37
C ARG A 209 -15.31 -28.13 4.09
N PHE A 210 -14.70 -27.35 5.01
CA PHE A 210 -13.33 -26.87 4.89
C PHE A 210 -12.31 -28.03 4.91
N GLU A 211 -12.50 -29.01 5.77
CA GLU A 211 -11.63 -30.19 5.89
C GLU A 211 -11.70 -31.10 4.66
N ARG A 212 -12.85 -31.21 4.02
CA ARG A 212 -13.06 -32.05 2.83
C ARG A 212 -12.75 -31.35 1.51
N GLY A 213 -12.71 -30.02 1.50
CA GLY A 213 -12.57 -29.20 0.29
C GLY A 213 -11.18 -28.57 0.15
N PRO A 214 -11.01 -27.73 -0.89
CA PRO A 214 -9.80 -26.95 -1.03
C PRO A 214 -9.67 -25.94 0.11
N GLN A 215 -8.54 -26.00 0.81
CA GLN A 215 -8.25 -25.13 1.97
C GLN A 215 -7.98 -23.68 1.53
N ARG A 216 -9.04 -22.89 1.42
CA ARG A 216 -8.96 -21.48 1.02
C ARG A 216 -8.82 -20.56 2.24
N PRO A 217 -8.05 -19.46 2.13
CA PRO A 217 -7.86 -18.52 3.24
C PRO A 217 -9.16 -17.89 3.75
N ILE A 218 -10.12 -17.60 2.84
CA ILE A 218 -11.43 -17.05 3.19
C ILE A 218 -12.27 -18.08 3.95
N GLY A 219 -12.31 -19.33 3.46
CA GLY A 219 -13.02 -20.43 4.12
C GLY A 219 -12.47 -20.69 5.53
N TYR A 220 -11.13 -20.74 5.68
CA TYR A 220 -10.49 -20.87 6.99
C TYR A 220 -10.90 -19.77 7.97
N ARG A 221 -10.83 -18.53 7.51
CA ARG A 221 -11.20 -17.37 8.34
C ARG A 221 -12.66 -17.38 8.73
N SER A 222 -13.58 -17.63 7.77
CA SER A 222 -15.02 -17.63 8.03
C SER A 222 -15.42 -18.74 8.99
N MET A 223 -14.89 -19.94 8.81
CA MET A 223 -15.09 -21.09 9.71
C MET A 223 -14.54 -20.78 11.11
N THR A 224 -13.31 -20.33 11.22
CA THR A 224 -12.68 -20.05 12.52
C THR A 224 -13.42 -18.96 13.29
N LEU A 225 -13.88 -17.90 12.61
CA LEU A 225 -14.71 -16.86 13.24
C LEU A 225 -16.08 -17.39 13.67
N ALA A 226 -16.72 -18.23 12.88
CA ALA A 226 -18.01 -18.84 13.21
C ALA A 226 -17.91 -19.66 14.51
N GLU A 227 -16.91 -20.53 14.60
CA GLU A 227 -16.65 -21.32 15.82
C GLU A 227 -16.29 -20.44 17.03
N THR A 228 -15.44 -19.44 16.82
CA THR A 228 -15.04 -18.53 17.90
C THR A 228 -16.25 -17.73 18.45
N ARG A 229 -17.19 -17.35 17.59
CA ARG A 229 -18.43 -16.71 18.00
C ARG A 229 -19.31 -17.64 18.82
N VAL A 230 -19.47 -18.90 18.39
CA VAL A 230 -20.21 -19.92 19.16
C VAL A 230 -19.54 -20.15 20.52
N ASP A 231 -18.21 -20.30 20.56
CA ASP A 231 -17.46 -20.46 21.81
C ASP A 231 -17.59 -19.24 22.73
N ALA A 232 -17.68 -18.03 22.18
CA ALA A 232 -17.90 -16.80 22.95
C ALA A 232 -19.29 -16.81 23.60
N GLU A 233 -20.35 -17.19 22.87
CA GLU A 233 -21.71 -17.32 23.41
C GLU A 233 -21.86 -18.45 24.44
N ARG A 234 -20.97 -19.43 24.44
CA ARG A 234 -20.89 -20.48 25.45
C ARG A 234 -19.97 -20.16 26.63
N GLY A 235 -19.36 -18.98 26.65
CA GLY A 235 -18.46 -18.56 27.75
C GLY A 235 -17.10 -19.28 27.76
N ASN A 236 -16.67 -19.89 26.66
CA ASN A 236 -15.40 -20.64 26.54
C ASN A 236 -14.20 -19.70 26.40
N VAL A 237 -13.93 -18.86 27.40
CA VAL A 237 -12.89 -17.82 27.37
C VAL A 237 -11.53 -18.33 26.94
N ARG A 238 -11.11 -19.51 27.45
CA ARG A 238 -9.80 -20.10 27.11
C ARG A 238 -9.72 -20.40 25.64
N LYS A 239 -10.70 -21.09 25.08
CA LYS A 239 -10.71 -21.49 23.67
C LYS A 239 -10.79 -20.27 22.73
N VAL A 240 -11.59 -19.26 23.07
CA VAL A 240 -11.65 -17.99 22.35
C VAL A 240 -10.26 -17.31 22.30
N ARG A 241 -9.56 -17.22 23.44
CA ARG A 241 -8.22 -16.63 23.51
C ARG A 241 -7.18 -17.45 22.75
N GLU A 242 -7.22 -18.77 22.83
CA GLU A 242 -6.32 -19.66 22.09
C GLU A 242 -6.50 -19.51 20.58
N THR A 243 -7.76 -19.47 20.11
CA THR A 243 -8.06 -19.30 18.69
C THR A 243 -7.67 -17.91 18.20
N LEU A 244 -7.98 -16.85 18.95
CA LEU A 244 -7.57 -15.48 18.62
C LEU A 244 -6.07 -15.23 18.79
N GLY A 245 -5.34 -16.12 19.46
CA GLY A 245 -3.88 -16.18 19.48
C GLY A 245 -3.27 -16.62 18.13
N GLN A 246 -4.08 -17.13 17.19
CA GLN A 246 -3.66 -17.50 15.84
C GLN A 246 -3.94 -16.39 14.81
N PRO A 247 -3.21 -16.33 13.68
CA PRO A 247 -3.35 -15.25 12.71
C PRO A 247 -4.71 -15.29 11.98
N LEU A 248 -5.66 -14.50 12.42
CA LEU A 248 -6.90 -14.22 11.71
C LEU A 248 -6.74 -12.93 10.88
N VAL A 249 -6.02 -13.05 9.76
CA VAL A 249 -5.76 -11.91 8.86
C VAL A 249 -7.07 -11.34 8.33
N GLY A 250 -7.25 -10.02 8.48
CA GLY A 250 -8.40 -9.29 7.93
C GLY A 250 -9.61 -9.23 8.86
N VAL A 251 -9.48 -9.63 10.13
CA VAL A 251 -10.48 -9.37 11.18
C VAL A 251 -10.12 -8.07 11.91
N ALA A 252 -11.11 -7.22 12.12
CA ALA A 252 -10.89 -5.95 12.78
C ALA A 252 -10.64 -6.12 14.28
N SER A 253 -9.76 -5.30 14.84
CA SER A 253 -9.37 -5.40 16.25
C SER A 253 -10.56 -5.26 17.22
N ASP A 254 -11.52 -4.39 16.90
CA ASP A 254 -12.73 -4.22 17.70
C ASP A 254 -13.57 -5.50 17.74
N GLU A 255 -13.64 -6.25 16.64
CA GLU A 255 -14.36 -7.52 16.61
C GLU A 255 -13.66 -8.57 17.45
N LEU A 256 -12.33 -8.65 17.42
CA LEU A 256 -11.56 -9.56 18.27
C LEU A 256 -11.75 -9.26 19.77
N TYR A 257 -11.66 -7.98 20.13
CA TYR A 257 -11.96 -7.55 21.52
C TYR A 257 -13.41 -7.86 21.91
N GLY A 258 -14.36 -7.62 21.02
CA GLY A 258 -15.77 -7.91 21.23
C GLY A 258 -16.05 -9.39 21.53
N LEU A 259 -15.41 -10.30 20.80
CA LEU A 259 -15.53 -11.74 21.02
C LEU A 259 -14.97 -12.18 22.38
N VAL A 260 -13.78 -11.67 22.76
CA VAL A 260 -13.22 -11.96 24.08
C VAL A 260 -14.08 -11.37 25.19
N ALA A 261 -14.58 -10.12 25.03
CA ALA A 261 -15.47 -9.48 25.99
C ALA A 261 -16.75 -10.29 26.19
N ARG A 262 -17.36 -10.77 25.09
CA ARG A 262 -18.58 -11.59 25.15
C ARG A 262 -18.36 -12.92 25.87
N ALA A 263 -17.27 -13.61 25.57
CA ALA A 263 -16.93 -14.85 26.27
C ALA A 263 -16.75 -14.64 27.77
N VAL A 264 -16.05 -13.57 28.16
CA VAL A 264 -15.82 -13.21 29.58
C VAL A 264 -17.12 -12.79 30.27
N GLU A 265 -17.98 -12.05 29.59
CA GLU A 265 -19.31 -11.68 30.07
C GLU A 265 -20.17 -12.92 30.37
N VAL A 266 -20.28 -13.84 29.41
CA VAL A 266 -21.05 -15.08 29.55
C VAL A 266 -20.47 -15.97 30.64
N ALA A 267 -19.15 -15.94 30.85
CA ALA A 267 -18.48 -16.63 31.96
C ALA A 267 -18.71 -15.98 33.34
N GLY A 268 -19.40 -14.83 33.40
CA GLY A 268 -19.79 -14.14 34.64
C GLY A 268 -18.81 -13.09 35.18
N ASP A 269 -17.68 -12.85 34.52
CA ASP A 269 -16.69 -11.81 34.91
C ASP A 269 -17.05 -10.45 34.25
N ARG A 270 -18.02 -9.76 34.84
CA ARG A 270 -18.50 -8.47 34.32
C ARG A 270 -17.43 -7.39 34.35
N GLU A 271 -16.58 -7.35 35.37
CA GLU A 271 -15.55 -6.31 35.50
C GLU A 271 -14.51 -6.41 34.36
N THR A 272 -14.03 -7.61 34.13
CA THR A 272 -13.08 -7.84 33.01
C THR A 272 -13.77 -7.62 31.66
N ALA A 273 -15.02 -8.06 31.48
CA ALA A 273 -15.77 -7.83 30.25
C ALA A 273 -15.96 -6.33 29.97
N THR A 274 -16.28 -5.52 30.99
CA THR A 274 -16.40 -4.05 30.89
C THR A 274 -15.12 -3.44 30.33
N ARG A 275 -13.96 -3.79 30.91
CA ARG A 275 -12.67 -3.27 30.44
C ARG A 275 -12.39 -3.63 28.97
N ILE A 276 -12.70 -4.87 28.57
CA ILE A 276 -12.48 -5.32 27.19
C ILE A 276 -13.48 -4.68 26.21
N TYR A 277 -14.76 -4.51 26.60
CA TYR A 277 -15.72 -3.77 25.79
C TYR A 277 -15.34 -2.30 25.62
N GLN A 278 -14.74 -1.69 26.63
CA GLN A 278 -14.19 -0.33 26.50
C GLN A 278 -13.06 -0.27 25.47
N GLU A 279 -12.18 -1.27 25.42
CA GLU A 279 -11.14 -1.36 24.37
C GLU A 279 -11.76 -1.61 22.99
N ALA A 280 -12.76 -2.49 22.88
CA ALA A 280 -13.51 -2.69 21.64
C ALA A 280 -14.15 -1.37 21.14
N ALA A 281 -14.82 -0.63 22.03
CA ALA A 281 -15.45 0.65 21.72
C ALA A 281 -14.43 1.73 21.31
N ARG A 282 -13.21 1.71 21.88
CA ARG A 282 -12.12 2.60 21.47
C ARG A 282 -11.59 2.25 20.07
N ALA A 283 -11.46 0.96 19.77
CA ALA A 283 -10.89 0.47 18.51
C ALA A 283 -11.90 0.51 17.35
N ALA A 284 -13.21 0.49 17.66
CA ALA A 284 -14.26 0.41 16.67
C ALA A 284 -14.39 1.67 15.81
N PRO A 285 -14.58 1.53 14.49
CA PRO A 285 -15.03 2.63 13.66
C PRO A 285 -16.42 3.11 14.08
N GLU A 286 -16.74 4.37 13.73
CA GLU A 286 -17.96 5.03 14.18
C GLU A 286 -19.24 4.19 13.99
N GLY A 287 -19.41 3.58 12.81
CA GLY A 287 -20.58 2.77 12.48
C GLY A 287 -20.72 1.45 13.27
N ARG A 288 -19.64 0.95 13.89
CA ARG A 288 -19.70 -0.28 14.72
C ARG A 288 -19.60 -0.01 16.21
N ARG A 289 -19.24 1.21 16.59
CA ARG A 289 -19.04 1.58 17.98
C ARG A 289 -20.33 1.52 18.80
N ALA A 290 -21.46 1.87 18.21
CA ALA A 290 -22.77 1.86 18.85
C ALA A 290 -23.06 0.52 19.54
N ARG A 291 -22.74 -0.60 18.90
CA ARG A 291 -22.88 -1.97 19.43
C ARG A 291 -22.23 -2.16 20.80
N TYR A 292 -21.02 -1.62 21.00
CA TYR A 292 -20.29 -1.74 22.26
C TYR A 292 -20.72 -0.68 23.26
N ALA A 293 -21.09 0.51 22.77
CA ALA A 293 -21.63 1.60 23.59
C ALA A 293 -22.93 1.20 24.25
N GLU A 294 -23.88 0.68 23.50
CA GLU A 294 -25.19 0.19 24.02
C GLU A 294 -25.00 -0.84 25.15
N ARG A 295 -24.01 -1.74 25.01
CA ARG A 295 -23.72 -2.74 26.03
C ARG A 295 -23.17 -2.12 27.31
N LEU A 296 -22.25 -1.19 27.19
CA LEU A 296 -21.66 -0.45 28.33
C LEU A 296 -22.70 0.43 29.01
N GLU A 297 -23.51 1.15 28.24
CA GLU A 297 -24.59 2.00 28.74
C GLU A 297 -25.66 1.19 29.49
N ALA A 298 -26.07 0.02 28.96
CA ALA A 298 -26.98 -0.90 29.63
C ALA A 298 -26.44 -1.38 30.99
N TRP A 299 -25.12 -1.32 31.18
CA TRP A 299 -24.49 -1.63 32.47
C TRP A 299 -24.25 -0.41 33.36
N GLY A 300 -24.59 0.80 32.92
CA GLY A 300 -24.30 2.05 33.60
C GLY A 300 -22.82 2.43 33.54
N GLU A 301 -22.08 1.84 32.61
CA GLU A 301 -20.65 2.02 32.48
C GLU A 301 -20.30 3.15 31.50
N ARG A 302 -19.17 3.82 31.76
CA ARG A 302 -18.71 4.90 30.88
C ARG A 302 -18.27 4.37 29.51
N VAL A 303 -18.91 4.85 28.47
CA VAL A 303 -18.42 4.65 27.09
C VAL A 303 -17.19 5.53 26.87
N PRO A 304 -16.00 4.96 26.65
CA PRO A 304 -14.81 5.76 26.42
C PRO A 304 -14.95 6.54 25.11
N ALA A 305 -14.35 7.71 25.03
CA ALA A 305 -14.24 8.41 23.75
C ALA A 305 -13.61 7.47 22.71
N ALA A 306 -14.11 7.50 21.46
CA ALA A 306 -13.43 6.80 20.37
C ALA A 306 -11.95 7.12 20.45
N SER A 307 -11.08 6.14 20.27
CA SER A 307 -9.69 6.44 20.00
C SER A 307 -9.74 7.49 18.91
N ARG A 308 -9.30 8.71 19.20
CA ARG A 308 -9.18 9.71 18.13
C ARG A 308 -8.53 8.97 16.99
N PRO A 309 -9.11 8.98 15.76
CA PRO A 309 -8.42 8.36 14.63
C PRO A 309 -7.00 8.88 14.76
N ARG A 310 -6.04 7.97 14.98
CA ARG A 310 -4.62 8.37 15.13
C ARG A 310 -4.45 9.41 14.06
N ARG A 311 -4.17 10.67 14.49
CA ARG A 311 -4.23 11.83 13.59
C ARG A 311 -3.54 11.39 12.33
N VAL A 312 -4.26 11.40 11.19
CA VAL A 312 -3.65 11.10 9.91
C VAL A 312 -2.42 11.98 9.92
N GLY A 313 -1.25 11.34 9.99
CA GLY A 313 -0.04 12.09 10.19
C GLY A 313 0.06 13.12 9.08
N PHE A 314 0.37 14.33 9.39
CA PHE A 314 0.49 15.41 8.42
C PHE A 314 1.80 15.31 7.62
N ALA A 315 2.82 14.67 8.19
CA ALA A 315 4.17 14.66 7.62
C ALA A 315 4.25 13.80 6.36
N THR A 316 3.57 12.65 6.33
CA THR A 316 3.52 11.82 5.12
C THR A 316 2.92 12.55 3.92
N PRO A 317 1.70 13.15 3.98
CA PRO A 317 1.16 13.90 2.85
C PRO A 317 1.96 15.19 2.58
N ALA A 318 2.53 15.84 3.59
CA ALA A 318 3.36 17.02 3.39
C ALA A 318 4.65 16.66 2.63
N LEU A 319 5.36 15.60 3.02
CA LEU A 319 6.54 15.13 2.31
C LEU A 319 6.22 14.71 0.88
N ALA A 320 5.11 14.00 0.66
CA ALA A 320 4.64 13.65 -0.67
C ALA A 320 4.34 14.89 -1.54
N ALA A 321 3.73 15.92 -0.96
CA ALA A 321 3.47 17.19 -1.64
C ALA A 321 4.78 17.94 -1.98
N VAL A 322 5.77 17.93 -1.08
CA VAL A 322 7.10 18.53 -1.33
C VAL A 322 7.79 17.81 -2.47
N LEU A 323 7.79 16.48 -2.51
CA LEU A 323 8.38 15.70 -3.61
C LEU A 323 7.68 15.99 -4.94
N ALA A 324 6.35 16.04 -4.94
CA ALA A 324 5.57 16.36 -6.14
C ALA A 324 5.82 17.79 -6.63
N ALA A 325 5.91 18.78 -5.71
CA ALA A 325 6.22 20.16 -6.05
C ALA A 325 7.66 20.33 -6.58
N ALA A 326 8.63 19.61 -5.99
CA ALA A 326 10.02 19.60 -6.47
C ALA A 326 10.09 19.06 -7.91
N TYR A 327 9.37 17.96 -8.20
CA TYR A 327 9.31 17.43 -9.57
C TYR A 327 8.58 18.37 -10.54
N ALA A 328 7.51 19.03 -10.12
CA ALA A 328 6.82 20.02 -10.95
C ALA A 328 7.75 21.21 -11.28
N GLY A 329 8.54 21.68 -10.32
CA GLY A 329 9.57 22.69 -10.53
C GLY A 329 10.67 22.23 -11.49
N GLN A 330 11.17 21.00 -11.31
CA GLN A 330 12.13 20.37 -12.23
C GLN A 330 11.55 20.32 -13.65
N ALA A 331 10.34 19.83 -13.83
CA ALA A 331 9.71 19.72 -15.15
C ALA A 331 9.49 21.09 -15.82
N ALA A 332 9.10 22.11 -15.03
CA ALA A 332 8.96 23.46 -15.54
C ALA A 332 10.30 24.07 -16.01
N LEU A 333 11.37 23.86 -15.23
CA LEU A 333 12.72 24.30 -15.61
C LEU A 333 13.24 23.57 -16.86
N ASP A 334 13.07 22.24 -16.90
CA ASP A 334 13.45 21.43 -18.06
C ASP A 334 12.71 21.88 -19.33
N LEU A 335 11.41 22.22 -19.20
CA LEU A 335 10.61 22.75 -20.29
C LEU A 335 11.13 24.13 -20.76
N SER A 336 11.45 25.01 -19.82
CA SER A 336 11.94 26.36 -20.14
C SER A 336 13.32 26.34 -20.81
N LEU A 337 14.14 25.31 -20.50
CA LEU A 337 15.46 25.12 -21.10
C LEU A 337 15.39 24.31 -22.42
N GLY A 338 14.20 23.95 -22.90
CA GLY A 338 14.03 23.12 -24.09
C GLY A 338 14.53 21.67 -23.94
N ALA A 339 14.84 21.27 -22.69
CA ALA A 339 15.34 19.94 -22.39
C ALA A 339 14.21 18.88 -22.28
N LEU A 340 12.97 19.33 -22.08
CA LEU A 340 11.80 18.47 -22.06
C LEU A 340 11.18 18.39 -23.45
N VAL A 341 11.43 17.32 -24.17
CA VAL A 341 10.68 17.01 -25.39
C VAL A 341 9.37 16.36 -24.98
N VAL A 342 8.27 17.07 -25.16
CA VAL A 342 6.92 16.56 -24.89
C VAL A 342 6.70 15.28 -25.70
N GLY A 343 6.47 14.16 -25.04
CA GLY A 343 6.22 12.86 -25.67
C GLY A 343 7.41 11.89 -25.65
N GLN A 344 8.59 12.29 -25.21
CA GLN A 344 9.61 11.33 -24.82
C GLN A 344 9.30 10.87 -23.40
N MET A 345 9.26 9.54 -23.16
CA MET A 345 9.38 9.01 -21.80
C MET A 345 10.83 9.21 -21.38
N PRO A 346 11.18 10.19 -20.55
CA PRO A 346 12.55 10.37 -20.17
C PRO A 346 12.88 9.34 -19.08
N MET A 347 13.46 8.24 -19.48
CA MET A 347 14.28 7.41 -18.60
C MET A 347 15.69 8.01 -18.45
N GLN A 348 15.96 9.09 -19.17
CA GLN A 348 17.22 9.83 -19.06
C GLN A 348 17.00 11.05 -18.16
N PRO A 349 17.91 11.26 -17.19
CA PRO A 349 17.85 12.42 -16.32
C PRO A 349 18.02 13.70 -17.17
N SER A 350 17.14 14.67 -16.92
CA SER A 350 17.26 16.00 -17.50
C SER A 350 18.54 16.71 -17.00
N SER A 351 18.91 17.79 -17.64
CA SER A 351 20.04 18.62 -17.19
C SER A 351 19.89 19.12 -15.76
N ILE A 352 18.64 19.40 -15.32
CA ILE A 352 18.32 19.76 -13.95
C ILE A 352 18.50 18.57 -13.00
N ALA A 353 18.05 17.37 -13.40
CA ALA A 353 18.28 16.17 -12.62
C ALA A 353 19.79 15.86 -12.51
N ALA A 354 20.56 16.08 -13.57
CA ALA A 354 22.01 15.94 -13.55
C ALA A 354 22.71 16.95 -12.61
N ALA A 355 22.21 18.18 -12.52
CA ALA A 355 22.75 19.21 -11.63
C ALA A 355 22.53 18.90 -10.15
N PHE A 356 21.38 18.30 -9.80
CA PHE A 356 20.96 18.08 -8.40
C PHE A 356 20.96 16.62 -7.96
N GLY A 357 21.07 15.68 -8.91
CA GLY A 357 21.29 14.27 -8.61
C GLY A 357 22.68 14.02 -8.03
N LEU A 358 22.86 12.86 -7.43
CA LEU A 358 24.17 12.42 -6.97
C LEU A 358 24.92 11.76 -8.11
N GLY A 359 25.91 12.46 -8.66
CA GLY A 359 26.88 11.87 -9.59
C GLY A 359 27.87 11.01 -8.80
N VAL A 360 27.91 9.72 -9.07
CA VAL A 360 28.89 8.80 -8.47
C VAL A 360 30.15 8.83 -9.35
N VAL A 361 31.05 9.77 -9.07
CA VAL A 361 32.39 9.81 -9.63
C VAL A 361 33.37 9.94 -8.47
N GLY A 362 33.82 8.79 -7.94
CA GLY A 362 34.80 8.76 -6.88
C GLY A 362 34.23 9.06 -5.48
N PHE A 363 35.02 9.11 -4.51
CA PHE A 363 34.90 9.07 -3.07
C PHE A 363 33.57 9.52 -2.41
N PRO A 364 33.14 8.85 -1.31
CA PRO A 364 31.88 9.11 -0.60
C PRO A 364 31.74 10.47 0.08
N PHE A 365 32.78 11.27 0.12
CA PHE A 365 32.80 12.62 0.72
C PHE A 365 33.28 13.66 -0.29
N SER A 366 32.50 13.84 -1.37
CA SER A 366 32.70 15.01 -2.22
C SER A 366 32.31 16.29 -1.45
N ASP A 367 32.88 17.45 -1.84
CA ASP A 367 32.51 18.75 -1.28
C ASP A 367 31.02 19.09 -1.39
N ALA A 368 30.28 18.31 -2.15
CA ALA A 368 28.84 18.40 -2.39
C ALA A 368 28.02 17.43 -1.49
N TRP A 369 28.27 17.41 -0.19
CA TRP A 369 27.55 16.58 0.79
C TRP A 369 26.01 16.64 0.67
N TRP A 370 25.48 17.78 0.29
CA TRP A 370 24.04 18.01 0.12
C TRP A 370 23.42 17.13 -0.99
N ARG A 371 24.19 16.66 -1.95
CA ARG A 371 23.74 15.76 -3.03
C ARG A 371 23.32 14.39 -2.50
N TYR A 372 23.85 13.98 -1.33
CA TYR A 372 23.43 12.76 -0.63
C TYR A 372 21.97 12.82 -0.16
N LEU A 373 21.36 14.00 -0.20
CA LEU A 373 19.97 14.22 0.18
C LEU A 373 19.13 14.78 -0.99
N SER A 374 19.70 15.73 -1.76
CA SER A 374 18.96 16.42 -2.82
C SER A 374 18.53 15.48 -3.96
N TYR A 375 19.27 14.42 -4.23
CA TYR A 375 18.91 13.45 -5.26
C TYR A 375 17.52 12.85 -5.06
N ALA A 376 17.03 12.80 -3.81
CA ALA A 376 15.69 12.29 -3.51
C ALA A 376 14.56 13.19 -4.01
N PHE A 377 14.86 14.46 -4.34
CA PHE A 377 13.87 15.44 -4.81
C PHE A 377 13.82 15.59 -6.32
N VAL A 378 14.78 15.02 -7.04
CA VAL A 378 14.80 14.98 -8.51
C VAL A 378 14.38 13.59 -9.01
N HIS A 379 13.66 13.54 -10.13
CA HIS A 379 13.12 12.29 -10.66
C HIS A 379 13.28 12.18 -12.17
N ALA A 380 13.47 10.97 -12.65
CA ALA A 380 13.64 10.67 -14.08
C ALA A 380 12.35 10.80 -14.91
N GLY A 381 11.19 10.97 -14.29
CA GLY A 381 9.92 11.14 -15.00
C GLY A 381 8.71 10.98 -14.10
N ILE A 382 7.52 11.27 -14.66
CA ILE A 382 6.25 11.32 -13.92
C ILE A 382 5.85 9.96 -13.32
N ILE A 383 6.17 8.86 -13.99
CA ILE A 383 5.90 7.51 -13.47
C ILE A 383 6.78 7.23 -12.25
N HIS A 384 8.05 7.66 -12.30
CA HIS A 384 9.00 7.47 -11.22
C HIS A 384 8.58 8.22 -9.95
N ILE A 385 8.24 9.50 -10.05
CA ILE A 385 7.74 10.27 -8.91
C ILE A 385 6.38 9.75 -8.42
N GLY A 386 5.47 9.40 -9.35
CA GLY A 386 4.16 8.86 -9.02
C GLY A 386 4.24 7.58 -8.18
N PHE A 387 5.12 6.67 -8.55
CA PHE A 387 5.37 5.44 -7.80
C PHE A 387 5.97 5.72 -6.40
N ASN A 388 6.97 6.60 -6.31
CA ASN A 388 7.57 6.99 -5.03
C ASN A 388 6.55 7.64 -4.08
N VAL A 389 5.75 8.57 -4.59
CA VAL A 389 4.70 9.24 -3.80
C VAL A 389 3.64 8.23 -3.35
N TRP A 390 3.21 7.34 -4.22
CA TRP A 390 2.24 6.31 -3.87
C TRP A 390 2.73 5.42 -2.72
N VAL A 391 3.93 4.86 -2.87
CA VAL A 391 4.51 3.98 -1.83
C VAL A 391 4.76 4.74 -0.53
N LEU A 392 5.23 5.99 -0.60
CA LEU A 392 5.38 6.85 0.56
C LEU A 392 4.03 7.08 1.28
N LEU A 393 2.96 7.36 0.54
CA LEU A 393 1.63 7.56 1.12
C LEU A 393 1.07 6.30 1.78
N ASP A 394 1.40 5.13 1.26
CA ASP A 394 0.94 3.85 1.81
C ASP A 394 1.74 3.46 3.07
N LEU A 395 3.05 3.33 2.96
CA LEU A 395 3.92 2.91 4.06
C LEU A 395 4.16 4.01 5.10
N GLY A 396 4.31 5.25 4.64
CA GLY A 396 4.57 6.41 5.49
C GLY A 396 3.44 6.66 6.48
N ARG A 397 2.19 6.57 6.04
CA ARG A 397 1.03 6.71 6.95
C ARG A 397 1.01 5.65 8.04
N VAL A 398 1.39 4.42 7.71
CA VAL A 398 1.47 3.33 8.69
C VAL A 398 2.58 3.61 9.70
N TYR A 399 3.77 3.99 9.24
CA TYR A 399 4.90 4.26 10.11
C TYR A 399 4.69 5.54 10.95
N GLU A 400 4.21 6.62 10.36
CA GLU A 400 3.89 7.88 11.07
C GLU A 400 2.82 7.67 12.15
N ALA A 401 1.79 6.86 11.87
CA ALA A 401 0.78 6.50 12.84
C ALA A 401 1.35 5.70 14.02
N ARG A 402 2.42 4.93 13.82
CA ARG A 402 3.07 4.12 14.87
C ARG A 402 4.08 4.92 15.69
N ARG A 403 4.88 5.75 15.04
CA ARG A 403 6.06 6.40 15.63
C ARG A 403 6.00 7.91 15.66
N GLY A 404 5.16 8.52 14.83
CA GLY A 404 5.00 9.97 14.72
C GLY A 404 5.80 10.58 13.57
N TRP A 405 5.53 11.87 13.32
CA TRP A 405 6.06 12.62 12.19
C TRP A 405 7.59 12.76 12.17
N GLY A 406 8.20 12.93 13.35
CA GLY A 406 9.65 13.11 13.42
C GLY A 406 10.42 11.85 13.08
N ASP A 407 9.95 10.68 13.56
CA ASP A 407 10.53 9.39 13.23
C ASP A 407 10.36 9.05 11.73
N LEU A 408 9.25 9.46 11.11
CA LEU A 408 9.05 9.33 9.67
C LEU A 408 10.10 10.11 8.88
N LEU A 409 10.30 11.39 9.22
CA LEU A 409 11.28 12.24 8.54
C LEU A 409 12.70 11.73 8.75
N ALA A 410 13.03 11.28 9.95
CA ALA A 410 14.35 10.71 10.24
C ALA A 410 14.61 9.43 9.44
N ALA A 411 13.63 8.51 9.39
CA ALA A 411 13.75 7.30 8.59
C ALA A 411 13.94 7.61 7.10
N PHE A 412 13.23 8.61 6.58
CA PHE A 412 13.39 9.08 5.21
C PHE A 412 14.78 9.67 4.97
N VAL A 413 15.26 10.58 5.84
CA VAL A 413 16.57 11.24 5.69
C VAL A 413 17.71 10.23 5.82
N VAL A 414 17.68 9.37 6.85
CA VAL A 414 18.72 8.36 7.07
C VAL A 414 18.75 7.34 5.94
N GLY A 415 17.56 6.90 5.47
CA GLY A 415 17.46 6.01 4.32
C GLY A 415 18.00 6.63 3.04
N THR A 416 17.66 7.91 2.79
CA THR A 416 18.20 8.67 1.65
C THR A 416 19.73 8.74 1.71
N ALA A 417 20.29 9.20 2.83
CA ALA A 417 21.74 9.34 2.99
C ALA A 417 22.48 8.00 2.87
N MET A 418 21.95 6.93 3.49
CA MET A 418 22.55 5.60 3.43
C MET A 418 22.45 4.98 2.03
N GLY A 419 21.35 5.22 1.31
CA GLY A 419 21.19 4.82 -0.09
C GLY A 419 22.26 5.46 -0.98
N ALA A 420 22.46 6.76 -0.84
CA ALA A 420 23.52 7.48 -1.51
C ALA A 420 24.92 6.95 -1.14
N TYR A 421 25.17 6.75 0.14
CA TYR A 421 26.44 6.28 0.67
C TYR A 421 26.81 4.89 0.12
N LEU A 422 25.90 3.92 0.21
CA LEU A 422 26.17 2.57 -0.30
C LEU A 422 26.33 2.56 -1.82
N THR A 423 25.55 3.37 -2.55
CA THR A 423 25.74 3.51 -3.99
C THR A 423 27.13 4.06 -4.33
N SER A 424 27.58 5.10 -3.61
CA SER A 424 28.90 5.71 -3.81
C SER A 424 30.05 4.74 -3.59
N ILE A 425 29.91 3.84 -2.61
CA ILE A 425 30.96 2.82 -2.33
C ILE A 425 30.90 1.68 -3.35
N ALA A 426 29.70 1.12 -3.56
CA ALA A 426 29.56 -0.10 -4.36
C ALA A 426 29.75 0.13 -5.87
N GLN A 427 29.53 1.36 -6.33
CA GLN A 427 29.65 1.77 -7.71
C GLN A 427 30.74 2.84 -7.90
N ALA A 428 31.75 2.85 -7.03
CA ALA A 428 32.90 3.73 -7.13
C ALA A 428 33.63 3.50 -8.47
N GLY A 429 33.72 4.54 -9.29
CA GLY A 429 34.34 4.48 -10.63
C GLY A 429 33.33 4.35 -11.77
N ASP A 430 32.07 4.02 -11.51
CA ASP A 430 31.03 4.04 -12.52
C ASP A 430 30.50 5.46 -12.75
N THR A 431 30.15 5.78 -13.98
CA THR A 431 29.40 7.01 -14.30
C THR A 431 27.92 6.77 -14.06
N LEU A 432 27.48 6.87 -12.81
CA LEU A 432 26.09 6.74 -12.43
C LEU A 432 25.55 8.07 -11.91
N LEU A 433 24.32 8.41 -12.30
CA LEU A 433 23.56 9.50 -11.72
C LEU A 433 22.41 8.94 -10.90
N LEU A 434 22.48 9.09 -9.57
CA LEU A 434 21.42 8.67 -8.67
C LEU A 434 20.36 9.78 -8.55
N VAL A 435 19.09 9.42 -8.80
CA VAL A 435 17.92 10.29 -8.70
C VAL A 435 16.73 9.51 -8.15
N GLY A 436 15.86 10.18 -7.41
CA GLY A 436 14.60 9.63 -6.92
C GLY A 436 14.52 9.42 -5.42
N ALA A 437 13.31 9.56 -4.87
CA ALA A 437 13.01 9.43 -3.45
C ALA A 437 13.05 7.99 -2.92
N SER A 438 13.29 7.00 -3.79
CA SER A 438 13.15 5.58 -3.44
C SER A 438 14.05 5.14 -2.29
N GLY A 439 15.27 5.67 -2.18
CA GLY A 439 16.16 5.41 -1.02
C GLY A 439 15.51 5.81 0.31
N GLY A 440 14.91 7.01 0.37
CA GLY A 440 14.18 7.50 1.54
C GLY A 440 12.90 6.73 1.81
N VAL A 441 12.12 6.42 0.77
CA VAL A 441 10.88 5.62 0.89
C VAL A 441 11.18 4.22 1.41
N LEU A 442 12.24 3.59 0.91
CA LEU A 442 12.71 2.29 1.41
C LEU A 442 13.33 2.41 2.81
N GLY A 443 13.85 3.58 3.18
CA GLY A 443 14.22 3.89 4.55
C GLY A 443 13.03 3.83 5.49
N VAL A 444 11.90 4.43 5.11
CA VAL A 444 10.64 4.31 5.88
C VAL A 444 10.17 2.85 5.96
N ALA A 445 10.26 2.09 4.86
CA ALA A 445 9.92 0.67 4.85
C ALA A 445 10.84 -0.17 5.76
N GLY A 446 12.15 0.09 5.75
CA GLY A 446 13.14 -0.56 6.62
C GLY A 446 12.90 -0.25 8.10
N ALA A 447 12.59 1.00 8.43
CA ALA A 447 12.26 1.41 9.79
C ALA A 447 10.95 0.76 10.28
N LEU A 448 9.94 0.66 9.44
CA LEU A 448 8.70 -0.06 9.72
C LEU A 448 8.97 -1.56 9.93
N LEU A 449 9.82 -2.18 9.09
CA LEU A 449 10.21 -3.57 9.25
C LEU A 449 10.93 -3.80 10.58
N ALA A 450 11.88 -2.94 10.96
CA ALA A 450 12.55 -3.01 12.26
C ALA A 450 11.56 -2.90 13.43
N ASP A 451 10.50 -2.11 13.26
CA ASP A 451 9.46 -1.92 14.28
C ASP A 451 8.59 -3.16 14.48
N VAL A 452 8.30 -3.91 13.42
CA VAL A 452 7.36 -5.03 13.46
C VAL A 452 8.01 -6.42 13.51
N VAL A 453 9.26 -6.56 13.07
CA VAL A 453 9.92 -7.88 12.92
C VAL A 453 10.06 -8.64 14.24
N ARG A 454 10.20 -7.95 15.35
CA ARG A 454 10.29 -8.54 16.70
C ARG A 454 8.96 -8.66 17.41
N SER A 455 7.90 -8.13 16.84
CA SER A 455 6.57 -8.19 17.44
C SER A 455 6.03 -9.61 17.44
N ARG A 456 5.40 -9.99 18.54
CA ARG A 456 4.66 -11.25 18.65
C ARG A 456 3.21 -11.09 18.20
N ASP A 457 2.77 -9.86 17.94
CA ASP A 457 1.44 -9.57 17.43
C ASP A 457 1.28 -10.13 16.00
N LEU A 458 0.15 -10.75 15.75
CA LEU A 458 -0.12 -11.45 14.50
C LEU A 458 -0.33 -10.50 13.32
N HIS A 459 -0.88 -9.32 13.59
CA HIS A 459 -1.01 -8.27 12.59
C HIS A 459 0.37 -7.80 12.13
N ASP A 460 1.31 -7.62 13.07
CA ASP A 460 2.69 -7.25 12.77
C ASP A 460 3.44 -8.35 12.02
N ARG A 461 3.17 -9.64 12.30
CA ARG A 461 3.73 -10.76 11.53
C ARG A 461 3.24 -10.78 10.09
N ALA A 462 1.94 -10.51 9.86
CA ALA A 462 1.39 -10.40 8.51
C ALA A 462 2.01 -9.21 7.77
N LEU A 463 2.15 -8.08 8.45
CA LEU A 463 2.81 -6.89 7.90
C LEU A 463 4.29 -7.15 7.60
N THR A 464 5.03 -7.83 8.49
CA THR A 464 6.42 -8.27 8.27
C THR A 464 6.54 -9.09 6.99
N ARG A 465 5.68 -10.12 6.82
CA ARG A 465 5.71 -10.94 5.60
C ARG A 465 5.44 -10.11 4.34
N SER A 466 4.45 -9.23 4.39
CA SER A 466 4.11 -8.35 3.26
C SER A 466 5.25 -7.41 2.91
N LEU A 467 5.88 -6.78 3.91
CA LEU A 467 7.03 -5.88 3.72
C LEU A 467 8.22 -6.62 3.11
N VAL A 468 8.57 -7.81 3.63
CA VAL A 468 9.68 -8.61 3.08
C VAL A 468 9.40 -9.02 1.64
N GLN A 469 8.20 -9.53 1.33
CA GLN A 469 7.83 -9.90 -0.04
C GLN A 469 7.93 -8.70 -0.99
N TRP A 470 7.46 -7.54 -0.55
CA TRP A 470 7.50 -6.31 -1.34
C TRP A 470 8.94 -5.82 -1.54
N MET A 471 9.79 -5.85 -0.51
CA MET A 471 11.21 -5.50 -0.61
C MET A 471 11.96 -6.42 -1.56
N VAL A 472 11.71 -7.74 -1.49
CA VAL A 472 12.28 -8.70 -2.44
C VAL A 472 11.86 -8.36 -3.88
N LEU A 473 10.58 -8.06 -4.10
CA LEU A 473 10.08 -7.67 -5.42
C LEU A 473 10.79 -6.40 -5.94
N ILE A 474 10.91 -5.37 -5.11
CA ILE A 474 11.61 -4.13 -5.49
C ILE A 474 13.10 -4.38 -5.77
N THR A 475 13.74 -5.25 -4.99
CA THR A 475 15.13 -5.66 -5.24
C THR A 475 15.29 -6.35 -6.59
N LEU A 476 14.42 -7.32 -6.90
CA LEU A 476 14.40 -8.00 -8.20
C LEU A 476 14.14 -7.03 -9.35
N LEU A 477 13.21 -6.09 -9.15
CA LEU A 477 12.91 -5.05 -10.13
C LEU A 477 14.12 -4.12 -10.35
N SER A 478 14.86 -3.79 -9.29
CA SER A 478 16.10 -2.99 -9.39
C SER A 478 17.20 -3.68 -10.17
N LEU A 479 17.26 -5.01 -10.13
CA LEU A 479 18.17 -5.80 -10.94
C LEU A 479 17.72 -5.89 -12.41
N ALA A 480 16.42 -5.83 -12.64
CA ALA A 480 15.83 -6.00 -13.96
C ALA A 480 15.76 -4.70 -14.78
N ILE A 481 15.66 -3.53 -14.13
CA ILE A 481 15.50 -2.25 -14.81
C ILE A 481 16.85 -1.52 -14.88
N PRO A 482 17.34 -1.17 -16.09
CA PRO A 482 18.56 -0.38 -16.25
C PRO A 482 18.45 0.96 -15.52
N ASN A 483 19.58 1.45 -15.04
CA ASN A 483 19.69 2.74 -14.36
C ASN A 483 18.91 2.85 -13.05
N VAL A 484 18.40 1.74 -12.51
CA VAL A 484 17.87 1.69 -11.14
C VAL A 484 18.98 1.20 -10.21
N SER A 485 19.38 2.03 -9.24
CA SER A 485 20.43 1.69 -8.29
C SER A 485 19.95 0.65 -7.28
N LEU A 486 20.42 -0.58 -7.40
CA LEU A 486 20.23 -1.62 -6.40
C LEU A 486 20.76 -1.17 -5.03
N TRP A 487 21.96 -0.57 -5.02
CA TRP A 487 22.63 -0.15 -3.79
C TRP A 487 21.94 1.04 -3.13
N GLY A 488 21.30 1.91 -3.92
CA GLY A 488 20.42 2.97 -3.41
C GLY A 488 19.22 2.41 -2.65
N HIS A 489 18.64 1.34 -3.15
CA HIS A 489 17.52 0.65 -2.53
C HIS A 489 17.94 -0.15 -1.29
N VAL A 490 18.98 -0.96 -1.40
CA VAL A 490 19.52 -1.74 -0.25
C VAL A 490 19.97 -0.79 0.86
N GLY A 491 20.70 0.27 0.51
CA GLY A 491 21.13 1.30 1.46
C GLY A 491 19.95 1.97 2.14
N GLY A 492 18.88 2.27 1.40
CA GLY A 492 17.65 2.82 1.95
C GLY A 492 17.06 1.91 3.03
N VAL A 493 16.86 0.63 2.72
CA VAL A 493 16.35 -0.36 3.69
C VAL A 493 17.25 -0.47 4.92
N VAL A 494 18.56 -0.62 4.72
CA VAL A 494 19.55 -0.74 5.80
C VAL A 494 19.55 0.50 6.70
N GLY A 495 19.59 1.70 6.11
CA GLY A 495 19.55 2.97 6.85
C GLY A 495 18.26 3.10 7.68
N GLY A 496 17.11 2.76 7.09
CA GLY A 496 15.86 2.75 7.80
C GLY A 496 15.80 1.72 8.93
N MET A 497 16.28 0.51 8.72
CA MET A 497 16.37 -0.52 9.78
C MET A 497 17.28 -0.08 10.92
N LEU A 498 18.43 0.49 10.61
CA LEU A 498 19.34 1.05 11.62
C LEU A 498 18.64 2.13 12.44
N TRP A 499 17.95 3.09 11.78
CA TRP A 499 17.14 4.09 12.48
C TRP A 499 16.08 3.43 13.38
N GLY A 500 15.32 2.46 12.86
CA GLY A 500 14.28 1.76 13.62
C GLY A 500 14.83 1.07 14.87
N PHE A 501 16.00 0.42 14.80
CA PHE A 501 16.63 -0.21 15.95
C PHE A 501 17.20 0.81 16.93
N VAL A 502 17.87 1.87 16.46
CA VAL A 502 18.34 2.96 17.32
C VAL A 502 17.16 3.58 18.06
N ARG A 503 16.07 3.84 17.37
CA ARG A 503 14.87 4.42 17.95
C ARG A 503 14.21 3.56 19.04
N GLN A 504 14.30 2.25 18.93
CA GLN A 504 13.82 1.32 19.98
C GLN A 504 14.67 1.38 21.25
N GLY A 505 15.96 1.67 21.11
CA GLY A 505 16.88 1.83 22.24
C GLY A 505 16.82 3.21 22.93
N LEU A 506 16.22 4.21 22.27
CA LEU A 506 16.10 5.54 22.85
C LEU A 506 14.92 5.60 23.85
N PRO A 507 15.06 6.37 24.95
CA PRO A 507 13.98 6.54 25.91
C PRO A 507 12.70 7.02 25.24
N ALA A 508 11.57 6.50 25.69
CA ALA A 508 10.24 6.89 25.22
C ALA A 508 9.83 8.29 25.71
N TRP A 509 10.76 9.23 25.75
CA TRP A 509 10.49 10.62 26.12
C TRP A 509 9.61 11.28 25.07
N ARG A 510 8.57 11.99 25.50
CA ARG A 510 7.58 12.64 24.62
C ARG A 510 8.19 13.67 23.64
N GLY A 511 9.37 14.22 23.97
CA GLY A 511 10.11 15.19 23.16
C GLY A 511 11.01 14.57 22.07
N THR A 512 11.36 13.28 22.13
CA THR A 512 12.35 12.67 21.22
C THR A 512 11.91 12.76 19.76
N GLY A 513 10.66 12.41 19.45
CA GLY A 513 10.15 12.47 18.08
C GLY A 513 10.18 13.89 17.48
N PRO A 514 9.62 14.92 18.13
CA PRO A 514 9.73 16.30 17.66
C PRO A 514 11.15 16.80 17.48
N VAL A 515 12.07 16.53 18.41
CA VAL A 515 13.48 16.93 18.29
C VAL A 515 14.13 16.32 17.06
N VAL A 516 13.98 15.03 16.88
CA VAL A 516 14.52 14.31 15.71
C VAL A 516 13.90 14.81 14.41
N GLY A 517 12.61 15.11 14.41
CA GLY A 517 11.91 15.68 13.27
C GLY A 517 12.44 17.07 12.90
N LEU A 518 12.66 17.94 13.88
CA LEU A 518 13.24 19.27 13.67
C LEU A 518 14.68 19.19 13.15
N LEU A 519 15.48 18.27 13.67
CA LEU A 519 16.84 18.02 13.14
C LEU A 519 16.78 17.54 11.69
N SER A 520 15.87 16.64 11.36
CA SER A 520 15.67 16.17 9.97
C SER A 520 15.27 17.31 9.04
N ILE A 521 14.36 18.21 9.48
CA ILE A 521 13.97 19.40 8.72
C ILE A 521 15.17 20.34 8.56
N ALA A 522 15.96 20.56 9.59
CA ALA A 522 17.14 21.43 9.53
C ALA A 522 18.17 20.92 8.52
N VAL A 523 18.43 19.61 8.51
CA VAL A 523 19.35 18.97 7.56
C VAL A 523 18.83 19.09 6.11
N LEU A 524 17.55 18.85 5.89
CA LEU A 524 16.93 19.02 4.58
C LEU A 524 16.92 20.49 4.12
N ALA A 525 16.65 21.41 5.03
CA ALA A 525 16.69 22.85 4.75
C ALA A 525 18.10 23.31 4.40
N ALA A 526 19.12 22.83 5.09
CA ALA A 526 20.52 23.12 4.78
C ALA A 526 20.90 22.58 3.39
N ALA A 527 20.48 21.37 3.04
CA ALA A 527 20.69 20.83 1.71
C ALA A 527 19.97 21.65 0.62
N LEU A 528 18.72 22.06 0.86
CA LEU A 528 17.94 22.91 -0.06
C LEU A 528 18.60 24.29 -0.25
N THR A 529 19.13 24.89 0.80
CA THR A 529 19.86 26.17 0.71
C THR A 529 21.04 26.07 -0.26
N GLN A 530 21.78 24.98 -0.21
CA GLN A 530 22.88 24.73 -1.16
C GLN A 530 22.37 24.55 -2.60
N VAL A 531 21.26 23.83 -2.76
CA VAL A 531 20.59 23.68 -4.07
C VAL A 531 20.20 25.05 -4.63
N LEU A 532 19.53 25.89 -3.84
CA LEU A 532 19.10 27.23 -4.26
C LEU A 532 20.29 28.15 -4.60
N TRP A 533 21.38 28.04 -3.84
CA TRP A 533 22.60 28.78 -4.12
C TRP A 533 23.21 28.37 -5.47
N VAL A 534 23.29 27.07 -5.76
CA VAL A 534 23.77 26.57 -7.05
C VAL A 534 22.86 27.03 -8.21
N VAL A 535 21.52 26.96 -8.01
CA VAL A 535 20.57 27.47 -9.04
C VAL A 535 20.78 28.94 -9.31
N SER A 536 20.91 29.77 -8.26
CA SER A 536 21.12 31.21 -8.42
C SER A 536 22.44 31.58 -9.11
N ALA A 537 23.44 30.68 -9.04
CA ALA A 537 24.71 30.86 -9.72
C ALA A 537 24.68 30.39 -11.21
N LEU A 538 23.67 29.62 -11.58
CA LEU A 538 23.46 29.12 -12.95
C LEU A 538 22.51 30.02 -13.75
N LEU A 539 21.66 30.81 -13.06
CA LEU A 539 20.76 31.80 -13.67
C LEU A 539 21.43 33.17 -13.78
#